data_0a04096531122f258d551be324b0295e
#
_entry.id   0a04096531122f258d551be324b0295e
#
_cell.length_a   1.000
_cell.length_b   1.000
_cell.length_c   1.000
_cell.angle_alpha   90.00
_cell.angle_beta   90.00
_cell.angle_gamma   90.00
#
_symmetry.space_group_name_H-M   'P 1'
#
loop_
_entity.id
_entity.type
_entity.pdbx_description
1 polymer ?
#
loop_
_entity_poly.entity_id
_entity_poly.type
_entity_poly.pdbx_seq_one_letter_code
_entity_poly.pdbx_strand_id
1 'polypeptide(L)'
;MPRQLEGDYDYIVVGAGTAGCILANRLSADPTKRVLILEAGGKDNWIWFHIPVGYLFAIGNPRSDWMFRTEAEPGLNGRSLAYPRGKVIGGSSAINAMISMRGQAADYDHWRQLGLAGWSRSEERFNRNAETD
;
A
#
# COMPACT_ATOMS: atom_id res chain seq x y z
N MET A 1 22.62 18.41 -0.37
CA MET A 1 21.76 19.48 -0.91
C MET A 1 20.48 18.84 -1.37
N PRO A 2 19.29 19.36 -1.04
CA PRO A 2 18.06 18.86 -1.63
C PRO A 2 18.15 19.06 -3.16
N ARG A 3 17.88 18.02 -3.94
CA ARG A 3 17.74 18.16 -5.40
C ARG A 3 16.59 19.12 -5.65
N GLN A 4 16.89 20.25 -6.28
CA GLN A 4 15.85 21.12 -6.81
C GLN A 4 15.13 20.34 -7.90
N LEU A 5 13.85 20.02 -7.67
CA LEU A 5 12.97 19.36 -8.63
C LEU A 5 12.41 20.44 -9.56
N GLU A 6 13.27 20.97 -10.43
CA GLU A 6 12.88 21.96 -11.44
C GLU A 6 12.49 21.23 -12.71
N GLY A 7 11.39 21.65 -13.33
CA GLY A 7 10.94 21.19 -14.64
C GLY A 7 9.45 20.90 -14.69
N ASP A 8 8.98 20.74 -15.90
CA ASP A 8 7.59 20.36 -16.20
C ASP A 8 7.44 18.84 -16.12
N TYR A 9 6.36 18.38 -15.52
CA TYR A 9 6.00 16.96 -15.43
C TYR A 9 4.59 16.77 -15.96
N ASP A 10 4.37 15.71 -16.72
CA ASP A 10 3.02 15.32 -17.17
C ASP A 10 2.21 14.76 -16.01
N TYR A 11 2.87 14.07 -15.07
CA TYR A 11 2.24 13.44 -13.91
C TYR A 11 3.09 13.61 -12.66
N ILE A 12 2.43 13.90 -11.54
CA ILE A 12 3.05 13.91 -10.20
C ILE A 12 2.29 12.91 -9.34
N VAL A 13 2.97 11.85 -8.92
CA VAL A 13 2.44 10.81 -8.03
C VAL A 13 2.93 11.10 -6.61
N VAL A 14 2.01 11.34 -5.69
CA VAL A 14 2.33 11.61 -4.29
C VAL A 14 2.21 10.33 -3.48
N GLY A 15 3.34 9.88 -2.96
CA GLY A 15 3.51 8.63 -2.21
C GLY A 15 4.00 7.47 -3.09
N ALA A 16 5.15 6.89 -2.72
CA ALA A 16 5.72 5.70 -3.36
C ALA A 16 5.30 4.41 -2.63
N GLY A 17 4.06 4.33 -2.19
CA GLY A 17 3.45 3.10 -1.71
C GLY A 17 3.08 2.16 -2.87
N THR A 18 2.41 1.05 -2.58
CA THR A 18 2.03 0.02 -3.57
C THR A 18 1.31 0.63 -4.78
N ALA A 19 0.27 1.44 -4.55
CA ALA A 19 -0.50 2.07 -5.62
C ALA A 19 0.34 3.08 -6.41
N GLY A 20 1.10 3.94 -5.71
CA GLY A 20 1.92 4.96 -6.35
C GLY A 20 3.04 4.38 -7.21
N CYS A 21 3.68 3.32 -6.76
CA CYS A 21 4.68 2.61 -7.55
C CYS A 21 4.09 2.01 -8.83
N ILE A 22 2.89 1.41 -8.75
CA ILE A 22 2.19 0.87 -9.92
C ILE A 22 1.82 1.99 -10.89
N LEU A 23 1.25 3.08 -10.39
CA LEU A 23 0.87 4.22 -11.23
C LEU A 23 2.09 4.83 -11.91
N ALA A 24 3.16 5.09 -11.15
CA ALA A 24 4.39 5.66 -11.71
C ALA A 24 4.98 4.74 -12.79
N ASN A 25 5.02 3.43 -12.56
CA ASN A 25 5.49 2.45 -13.54
C ASN A 25 4.64 2.46 -14.82
N ARG A 26 3.31 2.47 -14.68
CA ARG A 26 2.41 2.43 -15.83
C ARG A 26 2.44 3.73 -16.64
N LEU A 27 2.43 4.87 -15.96
CA LEU A 27 2.45 6.19 -16.61
C LEU A 27 3.79 6.48 -17.29
N SER A 28 4.89 5.98 -16.76
CA SER A 28 6.23 6.14 -17.35
C SER A 28 6.55 5.11 -18.43
N ALA A 29 5.64 4.19 -18.75
CA ALA A 29 5.81 3.26 -19.87
C ALA A 29 5.84 3.97 -21.22
N ASP A 30 5.19 5.12 -21.34
CA ASP A 30 5.33 6.03 -22.48
C ASP A 30 6.58 6.91 -22.26
N PRO A 31 7.65 6.74 -23.08
CA PRO A 31 8.90 7.48 -22.90
C PRO A 31 8.76 8.98 -23.19
N THR A 32 7.66 9.43 -23.78
CA THR A 32 7.36 10.85 -24.00
C THR A 32 6.84 11.54 -22.75
N LYS A 33 6.44 10.75 -21.73
CA LYS A 33 5.86 11.24 -20.48
C LYS A 33 6.90 11.38 -19.38
N ARG A 34 6.89 12.53 -18.72
CA ARG A 34 7.72 12.79 -17.54
C ARG A 34 6.87 12.57 -16.28
N VAL A 35 7.22 11.56 -15.50
CA VAL A 35 6.52 11.20 -14.25
C VAL A 35 7.43 11.49 -13.07
N LEU A 36 6.94 12.30 -12.14
CA LEU A 36 7.59 12.53 -10.85
C LEU A 36 6.86 11.74 -9.78
N ILE A 37 7.60 10.98 -8.98
CA ILE A 37 7.09 10.37 -7.76
C ILE A 37 7.72 11.03 -6.54
N LEU A 38 6.88 11.44 -5.59
CA LEU A 38 7.29 12.08 -4.34
C LEU A 38 7.02 11.12 -3.18
N GLU A 39 8.03 10.84 -2.37
CA GLU A 39 7.90 10.00 -1.18
C GLU A 39 8.39 10.76 0.05
N ALA A 40 7.59 10.71 1.12
CA ALA A 40 7.92 11.36 2.40
C ALA A 40 8.92 10.55 3.23
N GLY A 41 8.96 9.25 3.02
CA GLY A 41 9.85 8.34 3.73
C GLY A 41 11.22 8.17 3.09
N GLY A 42 12.02 7.32 3.69
CA GLY A 42 13.35 6.98 3.20
C GLY A 42 13.35 5.89 2.13
N LYS A 43 14.57 5.49 1.74
CA LYS A 43 14.79 4.34 0.86
C LYS A 43 14.50 3.04 1.60
N ASP A 44 14.11 2.03 0.85
CA ASP A 44 13.83 0.66 1.31
C ASP A 44 15.09 -0.21 1.49
N ASN A 45 16.25 0.41 1.71
CA ASN A 45 17.54 -0.26 1.83
C ASN A 45 17.87 -0.77 3.23
N TRP A 46 16.93 -0.76 4.16
CA TRP A 46 17.12 -1.31 5.49
C TRP A 46 16.89 -2.82 5.47
N ILE A 47 17.83 -3.58 6.05
CA ILE A 47 17.84 -5.05 6.01
C ILE A 47 16.50 -5.69 6.42
N TRP A 48 15.81 -5.10 7.40
CA TRP A 48 14.56 -5.61 7.92
C TRP A 48 13.38 -5.54 6.94
N PHE A 49 13.47 -4.73 5.89
CA PHE A 49 12.46 -4.73 4.81
C PHE A 49 12.58 -5.95 3.89
N HIS A 50 13.73 -6.62 3.90
CA HIS A 50 14.06 -7.73 2.99
C HIS A 50 14.05 -9.10 3.71
N ILE A 51 13.74 -9.13 4.99
CA ILE A 51 13.66 -10.33 5.80
C ILE A 51 12.22 -10.50 6.30
N PRO A 52 11.54 -11.64 6.09
CA PRO A 52 10.13 -11.82 6.46
C PRO A 52 9.80 -11.46 7.91
N VAL A 53 10.63 -11.83 8.88
CA VAL A 53 10.44 -11.47 10.30
C VAL A 53 10.71 -9.99 10.58
N GLY A 54 11.27 -9.26 9.64
CA GLY A 54 11.70 -7.87 9.78
C GLY A 54 10.57 -6.89 10.05
N TYR A 55 9.33 -7.24 9.72
CA TYR A 55 8.17 -6.41 10.03
C TYR A 55 8.04 -6.11 11.55
N LEU A 56 8.51 -7.02 12.41
CA LEU A 56 8.54 -6.82 13.86
C LEU A 56 9.44 -5.64 14.29
N PHE A 57 10.42 -5.29 13.47
CA PHE A 57 11.34 -4.17 13.69
C PHE A 57 10.93 -2.91 12.92
N ALA A 58 10.14 -3.08 11.86
CA ALA A 58 9.71 -2.01 10.98
C ALA A 58 8.41 -1.33 11.49
N ILE A 59 7.46 -2.10 11.98
CA ILE A 59 6.23 -1.59 12.60
C ILE A 59 6.57 -0.93 13.94
N GLY A 60 6.01 0.26 14.18
CA GLY A 60 6.29 1.02 15.40
C GLY A 60 7.67 1.68 15.42
N ASN A 61 8.39 1.70 14.32
CA ASN A 61 9.69 2.35 14.20
C ASN A 61 9.55 3.67 13.42
N PRO A 62 9.89 4.83 13.99
CA PRO A 62 9.73 6.13 13.32
C PRO A 62 10.57 6.29 12.05
N ARG A 63 11.55 5.41 11.80
CA ARG A 63 12.29 5.34 10.54
C ARG A 63 11.42 4.88 9.37
N SER A 64 10.42 4.02 9.62
CA SER A 64 9.66 3.29 8.61
C SER A 64 8.15 3.37 8.79
N ASP A 65 7.68 3.93 9.91
CA ASP A 65 6.27 4.02 10.27
C ASP A 65 5.90 5.48 10.57
N TRP A 66 4.74 5.91 10.12
CA TRP A 66 4.16 7.21 10.45
C TRP A 66 3.76 7.32 11.92
N MET A 67 3.69 6.22 12.63
CA MET A 67 3.31 6.14 14.06
C MET A 67 1.92 6.70 14.34
N PHE A 68 0.99 6.58 13.39
CA PHE A 68 -0.37 7.05 13.58
C PHE A 68 -1.10 6.29 14.69
N ARG A 69 -2.02 6.96 15.31
CA ARG A 69 -2.96 6.40 16.28
C ARG A 69 -4.38 6.83 15.93
N THR A 70 -5.33 5.97 16.24
CA THR A 70 -6.74 6.34 16.12
C THR A 70 -7.13 7.33 17.22
N GLU A 71 -8.20 8.07 17.01
CA GLU A 71 -8.90 8.73 18.11
C GLU A 71 -9.38 7.69 19.14
N ALA A 72 -9.68 8.18 20.34
CA ALA A 72 -10.26 7.32 21.39
C ALA A 72 -11.68 6.89 20.96
N GLU A 73 -11.90 5.57 20.84
CA GLU A 73 -13.14 5.01 20.32
C GLU A 73 -14.02 4.50 21.46
N PRO A 74 -15.23 5.07 21.67
CA PRO A 74 -16.13 4.65 22.73
C PRO A 74 -16.49 3.16 22.65
N GLY A 75 -16.69 2.62 21.45
CA GLY A 75 -16.96 1.21 21.20
C GLY A 75 -15.81 0.27 21.57
N LEU A 76 -14.63 0.80 21.83
CA LEU A 76 -13.44 0.10 22.27
C LEU A 76 -13.03 0.47 23.72
N ASN A 77 -13.98 0.84 24.55
CA ASN A 77 -13.73 1.31 25.92
C ASN A 77 -12.79 2.51 26.00
N GLY A 78 -12.92 3.46 25.11
CA GLY A 78 -12.08 4.67 25.04
C GLY A 78 -10.63 4.43 24.63
N ARG A 79 -10.30 3.28 24.06
CA ARG A 79 -8.93 2.98 23.62
C ARG A 79 -8.57 3.70 22.32
N SER A 80 -7.36 4.23 22.28
CA SER A 80 -6.66 4.65 21.08
C SER A 80 -5.72 3.53 20.63
N LEU A 81 -5.86 3.09 19.40
CA LEU A 81 -5.07 1.99 18.83
C LEU A 81 -3.91 2.54 17.97
N ALA A 82 -2.77 1.85 18.00
CA ALA A 82 -1.73 2.08 17.03
C ALA A 82 -2.26 1.73 15.62
N TYR A 83 -1.97 2.59 14.65
CA TYR A 83 -2.41 2.44 13.27
C TYR A 83 -1.21 2.53 12.31
N PRO A 84 -0.37 1.48 12.23
CA PRO A 84 0.86 1.51 11.47
C PRO A 84 0.61 1.81 9.99
N ARG A 85 1.44 2.70 9.42
CA ARG A 85 1.49 3.00 7.99
C ARG A 85 2.93 3.23 7.60
N GLY A 86 3.35 2.58 6.51
CA GLY A 86 4.72 2.69 6.03
C GLY A 86 5.08 4.11 5.60
N LYS A 87 6.24 4.57 6.08
CA LYS A 87 6.90 5.84 5.72
C LYS A 87 8.23 5.53 5.05
N VAL A 88 8.16 4.95 3.87
CA VAL A 88 9.30 4.40 3.13
C VAL A 88 8.87 4.12 1.70
N ILE A 89 9.80 4.05 0.74
CA ILE A 89 9.53 3.51 -0.59
C ILE A 89 8.93 2.11 -0.46
N GLY A 90 7.81 1.85 -1.14
CA GLY A 90 6.98 0.67 -0.94
C GLY A 90 5.81 0.89 0.05
N GLY A 91 5.87 1.94 0.88
CA GLY A 91 4.81 2.26 1.83
C GLY A 91 4.51 1.12 2.80
N SER A 92 3.23 0.86 3.05
CA SER A 92 2.82 -0.20 3.97
C SER A 92 3.14 -1.61 3.47
N SER A 93 3.37 -1.83 2.16
CA SER A 93 3.82 -3.13 1.68
C SER A 93 5.26 -3.46 2.10
N ALA A 94 6.09 -2.45 2.43
CA ALA A 94 7.43 -2.65 2.95
C ALA A 94 7.47 -3.05 4.43
N ILE A 95 6.37 -2.83 5.18
CA ILE A 95 6.32 -3.08 6.63
C ILE A 95 5.21 -4.04 7.06
N ASN A 96 4.39 -4.56 6.15
CA ASN A 96 3.29 -5.44 6.49
C ASN A 96 3.76 -6.83 6.96
N ALA A 97 2.89 -7.56 7.62
CA ALA A 97 3.19 -8.90 8.11
C ALA A 97 3.07 -9.99 7.03
N MET A 98 2.87 -9.62 5.75
CA MET A 98 2.77 -10.53 4.59
C MET A 98 1.68 -11.61 4.75
N ILE A 99 0.62 -11.30 5.49
CA ILE A 99 -0.52 -12.21 5.66
C ILE A 99 -1.40 -12.09 4.43
N SER A 100 -1.60 -13.19 3.72
CA SER A 100 -2.55 -13.30 2.62
C SER A 100 -3.78 -14.07 3.09
N MET A 101 -4.93 -13.42 3.05
CA MET A 101 -6.22 -14.03 3.40
C MET A 101 -7.21 -13.76 2.28
N ARG A 102 -7.95 -14.79 1.87
CA ARG A 102 -9.09 -14.61 0.97
C ARG A 102 -10.29 -14.09 1.76
N GLY A 103 -11.04 -13.18 1.17
CA GLY A 103 -12.33 -12.76 1.72
C GLY A 103 -13.33 -13.92 1.72
N GLN A 104 -14.33 -13.86 2.61
CA GLN A 104 -15.39 -14.86 2.63
C GLN A 104 -16.28 -14.72 1.39
N ALA A 105 -16.65 -15.84 0.80
CA ALA A 105 -17.52 -15.86 -0.38
C ALA A 105 -18.86 -15.13 -0.13
N ALA A 106 -19.40 -15.25 1.09
CA ALA A 106 -20.65 -14.62 1.50
C ALA A 106 -20.58 -13.08 1.44
N ASP A 107 -19.41 -12.47 1.74
CA ASP A 107 -19.25 -11.02 1.69
C ASP A 107 -19.36 -10.50 0.24
N TYR A 108 -18.71 -11.19 -0.69
CA TYR A 108 -18.74 -10.84 -2.11
C TYR A 108 -20.13 -11.09 -2.73
N ASP A 109 -20.78 -12.20 -2.36
CA ASP A 109 -22.14 -12.51 -2.81
C ASP A 109 -23.15 -11.48 -2.27
N HIS A 110 -22.95 -10.99 -1.04
CA HIS A 110 -23.73 -9.90 -0.47
C HIS A 110 -23.53 -8.59 -1.24
N TRP A 111 -22.29 -8.22 -1.58
CA TRP A 111 -22.03 -7.04 -2.40
C TRP A 111 -22.72 -7.12 -3.76
N ARG A 112 -22.70 -8.30 -4.38
CA ARG A 112 -23.47 -8.54 -5.61
C ARG A 112 -24.97 -8.31 -5.42
N GLN A 113 -25.55 -8.82 -4.32
CA GLN A 113 -26.96 -8.62 -4.00
C GLN A 113 -27.32 -7.14 -3.81
N LEU A 114 -26.38 -6.33 -3.33
CA LEU A 114 -26.50 -4.87 -3.21
C LEU A 114 -26.38 -4.15 -4.57
N GLY A 115 -26.27 -4.85 -5.68
CA GLY A 115 -26.20 -4.28 -7.03
C GLY A 115 -24.79 -4.13 -7.60
N LEU A 116 -23.75 -4.58 -6.88
CA LEU A 116 -22.36 -4.53 -7.34
C LEU A 116 -22.03 -5.80 -8.15
N ALA A 117 -22.57 -5.90 -9.37
CA ALA A 117 -22.55 -7.11 -10.18
C ALA A 117 -21.15 -7.69 -10.45
N GLY A 118 -20.10 -6.85 -10.52
CA GLY A 118 -18.71 -7.26 -10.72
C GLY A 118 -18.03 -7.93 -9.53
N TRP A 119 -18.69 -8.03 -8.37
CA TRP A 119 -18.09 -8.50 -7.13
C TRP A 119 -18.56 -9.91 -6.71
N SER A 120 -19.05 -10.73 -7.61
CA SER A 120 -19.45 -12.09 -7.25
C SER A 120 -18.24 -13.04 -7.20
N ARG A 121 -18.37 -14.10 -6.38
CA ARG A 121 -17.38 -15.18 -6.27
C ARG A 121 -16.99 -15.79 -7.63
N SER A 122 -17.91 -15.81 -8.60
CA SER A 122 -17.63 -16.32 -9.95
C SER A 122 -16.65 -15.45 -10.74
N GLU A 123 -16.43 -14.21 -10.33
CA GLU A 123 -15.50 -13.27 -10.96
C GLU A 123 -14.12 -13.24 -10.29
N GLU A 124 -13.93 -13.94 -9.15
CA GLU A 124 -12.60 -14.27 -8.59
C GLU A 124 -11.70 -15.09 -9.55
N ARG A 125 -12.18 -15.40 -10.76
CA ARG A 125 -11.38 -16.05 -11.80
C ARG A 125 -10.10 -15.30 -12.16
N PHE A 126 -10.03 -14.00 -11.93
CA PHE A 126 -8.81 -13.22 -12.13
C PHE A 126 -7.68 -13.61 -11.18
N ASN A 127 -8.00 -14.11 -9.97
CA ASN A 127 -6.98 -14.57 -9.04
C ASN A 127 -6.53 -16.04 -9.27
N ARG A 128 -7.33 -16.85 -9.97
CA ARG A 128 -6.93 -18.23 -10.28
C ARG A 128 -5.83 -18.34 -11.32
N ASN A 129 -5.77 -17.40 -12.25
CA ASN A 129 -4.75 -17.41 -13.31
C ASN A 129 -3.41 -16.80 -12.86
N ALA A 130 -3.38 -16.10 -11.72
CA ALA A 130 -2.15 -15.58 -11.14
C ALA A 130 -1.38 -16.63 -10.28
N GLU A 131 -2.02 -17.78 -10.00
CA GLU A 131 -1.40 -18.88 -9.23
C GLU A 131 -0.83 -20.01 -10.13
N THR A 132 -0.97 -19.90 -11.46
CA THR A 132 -0.60 -20.98 -12.42
C THR A 132 0.42 -20.59 -13.49
N ASP A 133 1.02 -19.40 -13.42
CA ASP A 133 2.14 -18.98 -14.30
C ASP A 133 3.45 -18.80 -13.52
#